data_da6305a1a6091aed3da361e60800dc09
#
_entry.id   da6305a1a6091aed3da361e60800dc09
#
_cell.length_a   1.000
_cell.length_b   1.000
_cell.length_c   1.000
_cell.angle_alpha   90.00
_cell.angle_beta   90.00
_cell.angle_gamma   90.00
#
_symmetry.space_group_name_H-M   'P 1'
#
loop_
_entity.id
_entity.type
_entity.pdbx_description
1 polymer ?
#
loop_
_entity_poly.entity_id
_entity_poly.type
_entity_poly.pdbx_seq_one_letter_code
_entity_poly.pdbx_strand_id
1 'polypeptide(L)'
;MLKKFISALVLICVMTCCFSFNVFAETTVDDEIALTNLYTNKISTNITRSSSKKISYDCSVTGKSTATKITVYLYLQENVNGSWRNVHVLRKEVNGKYLTATDSYSSAISGHKYRTELQVYTYSGSKSEYLELHSTVLNFWWNSSEHEDILS
;
A
#
# COMPACT_ATOMS: atom_id res chain seq x y z
N MET A 1 -22.28 36.39 46.31
CA MET A 1 -21.99 36.50 44.87
C MET A 1 -20.76 35.68 44.44
N LEU A 2 -19.68 35.68 45.20
CA LEU A 2 -18.42 34.95 44.83
C LEU A 2 -18.60 33.45 44.56
N LYS A 3 -19.43 32.72 45.38
CA LYS A 3 -19.66 31.26 45.21
C LYS A 3 -20.35 30.92 43.87
N LYS A 4 -21.19 31.79 43.32
CA LYS A 4 -21.86 31.56 42.03
C LYS A 4 -20.89 31.76 40.83
N PHE A 5 -19.91 32.67 40.97
CA PHE A 5 -18.86 32.86 39.95
C PHE A 5 -17.89 31.68 39.88
N ILE A 6 -17.52 31.11 41.02
CA ILE A 6 -16.63 29.94 41.06
C ILE A 6 -17.30 28.71 40.43
N SER A 7 -18.60 28.50 40.68
CA SER A 7 -19.36 27.40 40.05
C SER A 7 -19.47 27.54 38.55
N ALA A 8 -19.65 28.72 38.01
CA ALA A 8 -19.69 28.97 36.56
C ALA A 8 -18.33 28.78 35.89
N LEU A 9 -17.23 29.18 36.56
CA LEU A 9 -15.87 28.99 36.04
C LEU A 9 -15.48 27.52 35.96
N VAL A 10 -15.85 26.71 36.97
CA VAL A 10 -15.60 25.26 36.96
C VAL A 10 -16.39 24.55 35.85
N LEU A 11 -17.64 24.97 35.59
CA LEU A 11 -18.45 24.41 34.51
C LEU A 11 -17.87 24.68 33.12
N ILE A 12 -17.31 25.86 32.91
CA ILE A 12 -16.65 26.22 31.63
C ILE A 12 -15.36 25.41 31.43
N CYS A 13 -14.56 25.19 32.47
CA CYS A 13 -13.36 24.34 32.38
C CYS A 13 -13.68 22.88 32.06
N VAL A 14 -14.79 22.33 32.56
CA VAL A 14 -15.18 20.94 32.29
C VAL A 14 -15.67 20.79 30.84
N MET A 15 -16.34 21.80 30.26
CA MET A 15 -16.77 21.73 28.87
C MET A 15 -15.65 21.86 27.83
N THR A 16 -14.54 22.52 28.17
CA THR A 16 -13.40 22.65 27.25
C THR A 16 -12.52 21.40 27.18
N CYS A 17 -12.60 20.49 28.15
CA CYS A 17 -11.82 19.23 28.13
C CYS A 17 -12.42 18.10 27.27
N CYS A 18 -13.64 18.26 26.73
CA CYS A 18 -14.31 17.20 25.97
C CYS A 18 -14.13 17.29 24.45
N PHE A 19 -13.42 18.31 23.93
CA PHE A 19 -13.05 18.36 22.52
C PHE A 19 -11.63 17.80 22.34
N SER A 20 -11.48 16.52 22.59
CA SER A 20 -10.37 15.78 22.02
C SER A 20 -10.63 15.68 20.51
N PHE A 21 -10.11 16.65 19.76
CA PHE A 21 -9.97 16.48 18.32
C PHE A 21 -9.02 15.30 18.12
N ASN A 22 -9.59 14.15 17.75
CA ASN A 22 -8.81 13.13 17.10
C ASN A 22 -8.35 13.74 15.78
N VAL A 23 -7.20 14.39 15.80
CA VAL A 23 -6.41 14.62 14.60
C VAL A 23 -6.01 13.22 14.18
N PHE A 24 -6.80 12.62 13.27
CA PHE A 24 -6.27 11.56 12.42
C PHE A 24 -5.17 12.24 11.61
N ALA A 25 -3.95 12.16 12.14
CA ALA A 25 -2.79 12.28 11.28
C ALA A 25 -2.97 11.15 10.26
N GLU A 26 -3.31 11.52 9.03
CA GLU A 26 -3.14 10.68 7.86
C GLU A 26 -1.63 10.46 7.78
N THR A 27 -1.17 9.46 8.53
CA THR A 27 0.14 8.91 8.32
C THR A 27 0.07 8.31 6.93
N THR A 28 0.57 9.03 5.94
CA THR A 28 1.18 8.39 4.78
C THR A 28 2.28 7.52 5.36
N VAL A 29 1.93 6.30 5.70
CA VAL A 29 2.89 5.26 5.98
C VAL A 29 3.54 4.99 4.64
N ASP A 30 4.62 5.71 4.35
CA ASP A 30 5.67 5.16 3.52
C ASP A 30 6.09 3.90 4.27
N ASP A 31 5.49 2.76 3.90
CA ASP A 31 5.87 1.44 4.42
C ASP A 31 7.27 1.09 3.89
N GLU A 32 8.23 1.94 4.22
CA GLU A 32 9.64 1.64 4.15
C GLU A 32 9.99 0.82 5.39
N ILE A 33 9.65 -0.48 5.35
CA ILE A 33 10.14 -1.42 6.33
C ILE A 33 11.66 -1.49 6.14
N ALA A 34 12.39 -0.72 6.94
CA ALA A 34 13.82 -0.86 7.10
C ALA A 34 14.09 -2.18 7.84
N LEU A 35 14.01 -3.28 7.09
CA LEU A 35 14.18 -4.62 7.60
C LEU A 35 15.67 -4.81 7.93
N THR A 36 15.96 -5.33 9.12
CA THR A 36 17.26 -5.90 9.50
C THR A 36 17.49 -7.21 8.74
N ASN A 37 17.27 -7.18 7.42
CA ASN A 37 17.31 -8.35 6.57
C ASN A 37 18.77 -8.73 6.25
N LEU A 38 18.96 -10.02 5.98
CA LEU A 38 20.28 -10.59 5.72
C LEU A 38 20.84 -10.13 4.37
N TYR A 39 20.01 -10.13 3.32
CA TYR A 39 20.47 -9.89 1.93
C TYR A 39 19.68 -8.78 1.21
N THR A 40 18.59 -8.28 1.79
CA THR A 40 17.74 -7.23 1.23
C THR A 40 17.86 -5.92 2.00
N ASN A 41 17.98 -4.80 1.31
CA ASN A 41 17.98 -3.47 1.90
C ASN A 41 16.58 -2.85 1.92
N LYS A 42 15.87 -2.96 0.79
CA LYS A 42 14.57 -2.29 0.60
C LYS A 42 13.69 -3.08 -0.33
N ILE A 43 12.40 -3.15 0.02
CA ILE A 43 11.32 -3.62 -0.86
C ILE A 43 10.19 -2.60 -0.84
N SER A 44 9.53 -2.44 -1.97
CA SER A 44 8.33 -1.61 -2.07
C SER A 44 7.39 -2.18 -3.13
N THR A 45 6.11 -1.96 -2.96
CA THR A 45 5.10 -2.24 -3.97
C THR A 45 4.04 -1.15 -3.93
N ASN A 46 3.48 -0.84 -5.11
CA ASN A 46 2.49 0.20 -5.27
C ASN A 46 1.38 -0.27 -6.20
N ILE A 47 0.18 0.33 -6.05
CA ILE A 47 -0.99 0.04 -6.86
C ILE A 47 -1.74 1.34 -7.13
N THR A 48 -2.12 1.56 -8.40
CA THR A 48 -2.84 2.76 -8.82
C THR A 48 -3.92 2.42 -9.85
N ARG A 49 -4.98 3.21 -9.88
CA ARG A 49 -5.94 3.20 -10.98
C ARG A 49 -5.34 3.94 -12.17
N SER A 50 -5.27 3.32 -13.34
CA SER A 50 -4.79 3.95 -14.57
C SER A 50 -5.90 4.28 -15.58
N SER A 51 -7.06 3.62 -15.48
CA SER A 51 -8.27 3.98 -16.27
C SER A 51 -9.53 3.36 -15.65
N SER A 52 -10.67 3.48 -16.32
CA SER A 52 -11.99 2.96 -15.89
C SER A 52 -12.04 1.45 -15.62
N LYS A 53 -11.16 0.66 -16.26
CA LYS A 53 -11.10 -0.80 -16.08
C LYS A 53 -9.67 -1.30 -15.81
N LYS A 54 -8.70 -0.38 -15.68
CA LYS A 54 -7.30 -0.75 -15.64
C LYS A 54 -6.64 -0.31 -14.34
N ILE A 55 -5.96 -1.26 -13.71
CA ILE A 55 -5.07 -1.06 -12.57
C ILE A 55 -3.63 -1.21 -13.08
N SER A 56 -2.74 -0.31 -12.69
CA SER A 56 -1.30 -0.45 -12.81
C SER A 56 -0.71 -0.71 -11.44
N TYR A 57 0.31 -1.56 -11.38
CA TYR A 57 1.00 -1.87 -10.15
C TYR A 57 2.46 -2.20 -10.43
N ASP A 58 3.30 -1.95 -9.45
CA ASP A 58 4.75 -2.09 -9.57
C ASP A 58 5.38 -2.57 -8.26
N CYS A 59 6.61 -2.99 -8.38
CA CYS A 59 7.47 -3.25 -7.25
C CYS A 59 8.91 -2.84 -7.52
N SER A 60 9.63 -2.59 -6.43
CA SER A 60 11.07 -2.34 -6.44
C SER A 60 11.73 -3.11 -5.31
N VAL A 61 12.87 -3.72 -5.60
CA VAL A 61 13.69 -4.46 -4.64
C VAL A 61 15.14 -4.02 -4.78
N THR A 62 15.73 -3.67 -3.65
CA THR A 62 17.17 -3.38 -3.55
C THR A 62 17.82 -4.38 -2.59
N GLY A 63 18.68 -5.23 -3.11
CA GLY A 63 19.51 -6.12 -2.32
C GLY A 63 20.75 -5.43 -1.75
N LYS A 64 21.34 -6.04 -0.72
CA LYS A 64 22.67 -5.64 -0.19
C LYS A 64 23.77 -5.93 -1.19
N SER A 65 24.98 -5.45 -0.91
CA SER A 65 26.15 -5.67 -1.76
C SER A 65 26.46 -7.15 -2.02
N THR A 66 26.05 -8.02 -1.09
CA THR A 66 26.23 -9.49 -1.18
C THR A 66 25.14 -10.20 -1.98
N ALA A 67 24.07 -9.50 -2.37
CA ALA A 67 23.00 -10.09 -3.17
C ALA A 67 23.50 -10.40 -4.59
N THR A 68 23.25 -11.64 -5.03
CA THR A 68 23.68 -12.15 -6.34
C THR A 68 22.51 -12.33 -7.31
N LYS A 69 21.31 -12.56 -6.77
CA LYS A 69 20.09 -12.76 -7.56
C LYS A 69 18.87 -12.34 -6.76
N ILE A 70 17.87 -11.81 -7.46
CA ILE A 70 16.54 -11.48 -6.91
C ILE A 70 15.47 -12.14 -7.78
N THR A 71 14.50 -12.81 -7.15
CA THR A 71 13.28 -13.32 -7.78
C THR A 71 12.10 -12.73 -7.07
N VAL A 72 11.13 -12.19 -7.81
CA VAL A 72 9.87 -11.67 -7.27
C VAL A 72 8.67 -12.37 -7.88
N TYR A 73 7.62 -12.52 -7.07
CA TYR A 73 6.27 -12.80 -7.48
C TYR A 73 5.41 -11.63 -7.00
N LEU A 74 4.84 -10.89 -7.93
CA LEU A 74 3.98 -9.75 -7.66
C LEU A 74 2.55 -10.16 -8.03
N TYR A 75 1.74 -10.48 -7.02
CA TYR A 75 0.34 -10.83 -7.17
C TYR A 75 -0.52 -9.57 -7.10
N LEU A 76 -1.49 -9.46 -8.01
CA LEU A 76 -2.63 -8.58 -7.82
C LEU A 76 -3.74 -9.39 -7.16
N GLN A 77 -4.24 -8.91 -6.05
CA GLN A 77 -5.31 -9.53 -5.28
C GLN A 77 -6.58 -8.68 -5.33
N GLU A 78 -7.72 -9.35 -5.45
CA GLU A 78 -9.05 -8.79 -5.37
C GLU A 78 -9.73 -9.26 -4.07
N ASN A 79 -10.42 -8.34 -3.38
CA ASN A 79 -11.22 -8.71 -2.22
C ASN A 79 -12.61 -9.15 -2.66
N VAL A 80 -12.93 -10.41 -2.43
CA VAL A 80 -14.25 -10.98 -2.72
C VAL A 80 -14.86 -11.49 -1.40
N ASN A 81 -15.94 -10.86 -0.96
CA ASN A 81 -16.65 -11.23 0.27
C ASN A 81 -15.73 -11.28 1.52
N GLY A 82 -14.80 -10.34 1.63
CA GLY A 82 -13.86 -10.27 2.76
C GLY A 82 -12.58 -11.13 2.60
N SER A 83 -12.49 -11.93 1.54
CA SER A 83 -11.32 -12.79 1.26
C SER A 83 -10.52 -12.27 0.09
N TRP A 84 -9.18 -12.23 0.23
CA TRP A 84 -8.27 -11.86 -0.84
C TRP A 84 -8.01 -13.04 -1.78
N ARG A 85 -8.15 -12.82 -3.09
CA ARG A 85 -7.90 -13.81 -4.15
C ARG A 85 -6.92 -13.26 -5.17
N ASN A 86 -5.95 -14.06 -5.59
CA ASN A 86 -5.04 -13.70 -6.66
C ASN A 86 -5.80 -13.68 -7.99
N VAL A 87 -5.83 -12.53 -8.68
CA VAL A 87 -6.45 -12.35 -9.99
C VAL A 87 -5.42 -12.20 -11.10
N HIS A 88 -4.19 -11.83 -10.75
CA HIS A 88 -3.07 -11.76 -11.70
C HIS A 88 -1.74 -11.99 -10.98
N VAL A 89 -0.70 -12.40 -11.71
CA VAL A 89 0.65 -12.59 -11.18
C VAL A 89 1.70 -12.24 -12.21
N LEU A 90 2.69 -11.45 -11.80
CA LEU A 90 3.92 -11.20 -12.54
C LEU A 90 5.08 -11.89 -11.79
N ARG A 91 5.82 -12.76 -12.49
CA ARG A 91 7.10 -13.28 -12.00
C ARG A 91 8.24 -12.60 -12.74
N LYS A 92 9.23 -12.13 -12.00
CA LYS A 92 10.47 -11.57 -12.57
C LYS A 92 11.68 -12.05 -11.80
N GLU A 93 12.78 -12.27 -12.51
CA GLU A 93 14.07 -12.67 -11.94
C GLU A 93 15.19 -11.85 -12.57
N VAL A 94 16.18 -11.51 -11.78
CA VAL A 94 17.39 -10.79 -12.22
C VAL A 94 18.61 -11.32 -11.48
N ASN A 95 19.72 -11.50 -12.20
CA ASN A 95 21.04 -11.70 -11.60
C ASN A 95 21.57 -10.31 -11.23
N GLY A 96 21.70 -10.05 -9.93
CA GLY A 96 22.13 -8.77 -9.39
C GLY A 96 21.35 -8.36 -8.15
N LYS A 97 21.51 -7.10 -7.77
CA LYS A 97 21.00 -6.55 -6.53
C LYS A 97 19.88 -5.51 -6.70
N TYR A 98 19.41 -5.27 -7.92
CA TYR A 98 18.32 -4.33 -8.20
C TYR A 98 17.30 -4.98 -9.12
N LEU A 99 16.03 -4.93 -8.73
CA LEU A 99 14.92 -5.39 -9.54
C LEU A 99 13.77 -4.38 -9.45
N THR A 100 13.24 -3.99 -10.60
CA THR A 100 11.96 -3.30 -10.70
C THR A 100 11.07 -4.07 -11.65
N ALA A 101 9.78 -4.10 -11.36
CA ALA A 101 8.79 -4.73 -12.22
C ALA A 101 7.50 -3.92 -12.20
N THR A 102 6.86 -3.80 -13.35
CA THR A 102 5.59 -3.08 -13.53
C THR A 102 4.68 -3.94 -14.39
N ASP A 103 3.41 -3.98 -14.05
CA ASP A 103 2.38 -4.67 -14.83
C ASP A 103 1.04 -3.94 -14.74
N SER A 104 0.06 -4.44 -15.48
CA SER A 104 -1.29 -3.87 -15.48
C SER A 104 -2.36 -4.94 -15.68
N TYR A 105 -3.51 -4.71 -15.08
CA TYR A 105 -4.68 -5.58 -15.16
C TYR A 105 -5.86 -4.79 -15.70
N SER A 106 -6.43 -5.26 -16.83
CA SER A 106 -7.46 -4.52 -17.62
C SER A 106 -8.90 -5.01 -17.39
N SER A 107 -9.11 -5.87 -16.39
CA SER A 107 -10.43 -6.43 -16.06
C SER A 107 -10.89 -6.05 -14.65
N ALA A 108 -10.45 -4.89 -14.15
CA ALA A 108 -10.83 -4.42 -12.83
C ALA A 108 -12.32 -4.05 -12.78
N ILE A 109 -12.98 -4.41 -11.69
CA ILE A 109 -14.42 -4.24 -11.48
C ILE A 109 -14.65 -3.06 -10.54
N SER A 110 -15.51 -2.11 -10.96
CA SER A 110 -15.90 -0.96 -10.13
C SER A 110 -16.61 -1.42 -8.86
N GLY A 111 -16.31 -0.79 -7.73
CA GLY A 111 -16.83 -1.16 -6.41
C GLY A 111 -16.00 -2.22 -5.69
N HIS A 112 -15.03 -2.84 -6.35
CA HIS A 112 -14.16 -3.84 -5.74
C HIS A 112 -12.91 -3.21 -5.13
N LYS A 113 -12.26 -3.95 -4.22
CA LYS A 113 -11.02 -3.56 -3.57
C LYS A 113 -9.89 -4.43 -4.10
N TYR A 114 -8.76 -3.79 -4.36
CA TYR A 114 -7.55 -4.46 -4.85
C TYR A 114 -6.36 -4.11 -3.98
N ARG A 115 -5.37 -5.01 -3.92
CA ARG A 115 -4.04 -4.76 -3.36
C ARG A 115 -3.01 -5.59 -4.10
N THR A 116 -1.75 -5.27 -3.96
CA THR A 116 -0.66 -6.16 -4.35
C THR A 116 -0.13 -6.93 -3.15
N GLU A 117 0.32 -8.16 -3.41
CA GLU A 117 1.17 -8.96 -2.54
C GLU A 117 2.48 -9.20 -3.27
N LEU A 118 3.57 -8.70 -2.69
CA LEU A 118 4.92 -8.85 -3.21
C LEU A 118 5.66 -9.90 -2.40
N GLN A 119 6.04 -11.01 -3.04
CA GLN A 119 6.92 -12.04 -2.47
C GLN A 119 8.30 -11.91 -3.11
N VAL A 120 9.32 -11.77 -2.28
CA VAL A 120 10.71 -11.54 -2.68
C VAL A 120 11.61 -12.65 -2.18
N TYR A 121 12.40 -13.21 -3.07
CA TYR A 121 13.50 -14.10 -2.76
C TYR A 121 14.83 -13.41 -3.16
N THR A 122 15.64 -13.06 -2.19
CA THR A 122 16.99 -12.49 -2.42
C THR A 122 18.04 -13.54 -2.09
N TYR A 123 18.94 -13.79 -3.04
CA TYR A 123 20.00 -14.81 -2.93
C TYR A 123 21.36 -14.16 -2.72
N SER A 124 22.19 -14.82 -1.92
CA SER A 124 23.61 -14.55 -1.76
C SER A 124 24.38 -15.86 -1.88
N GLY A 125 24.86 -16.17 -3.08
CA GLY A 125 25.38 -17.49 -3.43
C GLY A 125 24.32 -18.59 -3.29
N SER A 126 24.56 -19.59 -2.44
CA SER A 126 23.63 -20.69 -2.18
C SER A 126 22.59 -20.40 -1.09
N LYS A 127 22.67 -19.27 -0.43
CA LYS A 127 21.72 -18.85 0.63
C LYS A 127 20.65 -17.95 0.06
N SER A 128 19.44 -17.99 0.64
CA SER A 128 18.33 -17.11 0.26
C SER A 128 17.62 -16.55 1.48
N GLU A 129 16.97 -15.43 1.27
CA GLU A 129 16.06 -14.77 2.20
C GLU A 129 14.70 -14.62 1.52
N TYR A 130 13.61 -14.83 2.25
CA TYR A 130 12.23 -14.60 1.80
C TYR A 130 11.63 -13.43 2.56
N LEU A 131 10.97 -12.54 1.84
CA LEU A 131 10.23 -11.40 2.38
C LEU A 131 8.88 -11.29 1.68
N GLU A 132 7.90 -10.76 2.39
CA GLU A 132 6.56 -10.48 1.88
C GLU A 132 6.11 -9.08 2.28
N LEU A 133 5.44 -8.38 1.35
CA LEU A 133 4.89 -7.06 1.57
C LEU A 133 3.56 -6.91 0.83
N HIS A 134 2.59 -6.23 1.45
CA HIS A 134 1.35 -5.85 0.80
C HIS A 134 1.33 -4.34 0.53
N SER A 135 0.74 -3.91 -0.57
CA SER A 135 0.44 -2.49 -0.80
C SER A 135 -0.71 -2.02 0.07
N THR A 136 -0.93 -0.72 0.10
CA THR A 136 -2.21 -0.13 0.52
C THR A 136 -3.36 -0.69 -0.31
N VAL A 137 -4.58 -0.63 0.23
CA VAL A 137 -5.77 -1.10 -0.48
C VAL A 137 -6.27 -0.02 -1.43
N LEU A 138 -6.34 -0.35 -2.70
CA LEU A 138 -7.00 0.47 -3.72
C LEU A 138 -8.50 0.17 -3.71
N ASN A 139 -9.33 1.17 -3.34
CA ASN A 139 -10.78 1.12 -3.57
C ASN A 139 -11.02 1.52 -5.03
N PHE A 140 -11.39 0.56 -5.87
CA PHE A 140 -11.52 0.78 -7.30
C PHE A 140 -12.95 1.21 -7.64
N TRP A 141 -13.16 2.51 -7.85
CA TRP A 141 -14.42 3.10 -8.27
C TRP A 141 -14.27 3.73 -9.64
N TRP A 142 -15.25 3.51 -10.51
CA TRP A 142 -15.36 4.19 -11.79
C TRP A 142 -16.74 4.82 -11.90
N ASN A 143 -16.76 6.09 -12.27
CA ASN A 143 -17.99 6.82 -12.54
C ASN A 143 -18.14 7.00 -14.05
N SER A 144 -19.27 6.60 -14.62
CA SER A 144 -19.53 6.69 -16.07
C SER A 144 -19.66 8.14 -16.59
N SER A 145 -19.81 9.12 -15.70
CA SER A 145 -19.95 10.53 -16.06
C SER A 145 -18.66 11.23 -16.50
N GLU A 146 -17.49 10.63 -16.32
CA GLU A 146 -16.20 11.23 -16.75
C GLU A 146 -15.92 11.07 -18.26
N HIS A 147 -16.82 10.46 -19.04
CA HIS A 147 -16.56 10.16 -20.46
C HIS A 147 -17.21 11.15 -21.45
N GLU A 148 -18.02 12.12 -21.00
CA GLU A 148 -18.69 13.06 -21.91
C GLU A 148 -17.87 14.32 -22.24
N ASP A 149 -16.82 14.66 -21.47
CA ASP A 149 -16.06 15.89 -21.69
C ASP A 149 -14.93 15.79 -22.74
N ILE A 150 -14.72 14.64 -23.38
CA ILE A 150 -13.62 14.47 -24.38
C ILE A 150 -14.15 14.52 -25.83
N LEU A 151 -15.46 14.61 -26.04
CA LEU A 151 -16.08 14.61 -27.37
C LEU A 151 -16.84 15.90 -27.71
N SER A 152 -16.61 16.99 -26.99
CA SER A 152 -17.18 18.30 -27.32
C SER A 152 -16.14 19.28 -27.84
#